data_f210ba4ecb06b8fdfaa5638e105de0cf
#
_entry.id   f210ba4ecb06b8fdfaa5638e105de0cf
#
_cell.length_a   1.000
_cell.length_b   1.000
_cell.length_c   1.000
_cell.angle_alpha   90.00
_cell.angle_beta   90.00
_cell.angle_gamma   90.00
#
_symmetry.space_group_name_H-M   'P 1'
#
loop_
_entity.id
_entity.type
_entity.pdbx_description
1 polymer ?
#
loop_
_entity_poly.entity_id
_entity_poly.type
_entity_poly.pdbx_seq_one_letter_code
_entity_poly.pdbx_strand_id
1 'polypeptide(L)'
;MTAVLELRDVCAEYGPFRALFGVSLRIDPGEAVALVGSNGAGKTTVARVASGLLAPSSGSVTVDGEDMTGARIYKFARAGVAHAVEGRSVFATLAVEENLTLSFRRVHGRAGVKPSLERAYELFPVLGRRRGQIAGTLSGGEQRMLSLARVMVEVPKVLIADELSLGLAPVIVDELYETLTRLRTEGTSLLIIEQQVSHALALADRVAILDHGNVSWLGDSSEAKAVVHQAFEPA
;
A
#
# COMPACT_ATOMS: atom_id res chain seq x y z
N MET A 1 -1.54 -23.15 2.86
CA MET A 1 -0.61 -22.30 2.07
C MET A 1 0.14 -21.37 3.01
N THR A 2 1.40 -21.01 2.68
CA THR A 2 2.16 -20.02 3.46
C THR A 2 1.66 -18.62 3.13
N ALA A 3 1.45 -17.77 4.14
CA ALA A 3 1.08 -16.38 3.93
C ALA A 3 2.21 -15.63 3.21
N VAL A 4 1.85 -14.70 2.32
CA VAL A 4 2.83 -13.83 1.67
C VAL A 4 3.29 -12.73 2.64
N LEU A 5 2.41 -12.29 3.55
CA LEU A 5 2.72 -11.37 4.65
C LEU A 5 1.88 -11.78 5.88
N GLU A 6 2.52 -11.85 7.04
CA GLU A 6 1.82 -12.14 8.29
C GLU A 6 2.39 -11.33 9.43
N LEU A 7 1.51 -10.71 10.19
CA LEU A 7 1.76 -10.07 11.47
C LEU A 7 1.12 -10.95 12.54
N ARG A 8 1.85 -11.29 13.62
CA ARG A 8 1.34 -12.07 14.75
C ARG A 8 1.57 -11.33 16.06
N ASP A 9 0.49 -11.01 16.75
CA ASP A 9 0.46 -10.35 18.07
C ASP A 9 1.38 -9.12 18.16
N VAL A 10 1.37 -8.33 17.08
CA VAL A 10 2.26 -7.19 16.92
C VAL A 10 1.85 -6.04 17.83
N CYS A 11 2.77 -5.63 18.72
CA CYS A 11 2.71 -4.35 19.39
C CYS A 11 3.73 -3.39 18.76
N ALA A 12 3.40 -2.09 18.73
CA ALA A 12 4.30 -1.06 18.20
C ALA A 12 4.13 0.25 18.98
N GLU A 13 5.24 0.98 19.11
CA GLU A 13 5.33 2.15 19.98
C GLU A 13 6.11 3.28 19.32
N TYR A 14 5.74 4.51 19.63
CA TYR A 14 6.49 5.74 19.30
C TYR A 14 6.92 6.41 20.61
N GLY A 15 8.16 6.14 21.06
CA GLY A 15 8.61 6.54 22.39
C GLY A 15 7.72 5.93 23.47
N PRO A 16 7.10 6.74 24.36
CA PRO A 16 6.24 6.22 25.43
C PRO A 16 4.83 5.85 24.97
N PHE A 17 4.46 6.15 23.71
CA PHE A 17 3.09 5.97 23.23
C PHE A 17 2.96 4.66 22.46
N ARG A 18 2.17 3.72 22.98
CA ARG A 18 1.82 2.49 22.29
C ARG A 18 0.72 2.78 21.28
N ALA A 19 0.96 2.37 20.03
CA ALA A 19 0.04 2.57 18.91
C ALA A 19 -0.66 1.27 18.47
N LEU A 20 -0.04 0.10 18.71
CA LEU A 20 -0.62 -1.21 18.40
C LEU A 20 -0.56 -2.13 19.63
N PHE A 21 -1.60 -2.92 19.84
CA PHE A 21 -1.83 -3.74 21.02
C PHE A 21 -2.14 -5.21 20.64
N GLY A 22 -1.18 -5.92 20.01
CA GLY A 22 -1.34 -7.32 19.65
C GLY A 22 -2.08 -7.53 18.32
N VAL A 23 -1.79 -6.71 17.32
CA VAL A 23 -2.38 -6.83 15.99
C VAL A 23 -1.91 -8.10 15.30
N SER A 24 -2.87 -8.94 14.89
CA SER A 24 -2.64 -10.11 14.05
C SER A 24 -3.38 -9.95 12.72
N LEU A 25 -2.64 -10.03 11.60
CA LEU A 25 -3.16 -9.87 10.25
C LEU A 25 -2.38 -10.78 9.32
N ARG A 26 -3.08 -11.49 8.44
CA ARG A 26 -2.50 -12.40 7.46
C ARG A 26 -3.01 -12.07 6.07
N ILE A 27 -2.11 -12.13 5.09
CA ILE A 27 -2.41 -11.95 3.67
C ILE A 27 -1.87 -13.17 2.93
N ASP A 28 -2.74 -13.85 2.22
CA ASP A 28 -2.39 -15.01 1.41
C ASP A 28 -1.99 -14.58 -0.03
N PRO A 29 -1.28 -15.43 -0.80
CA PRO A 29 -0.90 -15.10 -2.17
C PRO A 29 -2.10 -14.76 -3.06
N GLY A 30 -2.08 -13.59 -3.71
CA GLY A 30 -3.16 -13.08 -4.57
C GLY A 30 -4.37 -12.53 -3.82
N GLU A 31 -4.36 -12.55 -2.49
CA GLU A 31 -5.42 -12.01 -1.65
C GLU A 31 -5.33 -10.49 -1.55
N ALA A 32 -6.49 -9.83 -1.51
CA ALA A 32 -6.63 -8.43 -1.14
C ALA A 32 -7.31 -8.32 0.24
N VAL A 33 -6.62 -7.73 1.20
CA VAL A 33 -7.13 -7.46 2.55
C VAL A 33 -7.27 -5.96 2.73
N ALA A 34 -8.46 -5.49 3.10
CA ALA A 34 -8.68 -4.10 3.50
C ALA A 34 -8.51 -3.95 5.02
N LEU A 35 -7.73 -2.96 5.44
CA LEU A 35 -7.62 -2.51 6.82
C LEU A 35 -8.30 -1.15 6.95
N VAL A 36 -9.45 -1.12 7.61
CA VAL A 36 -10.25 0.08 7.78
C VAL A 36 -10.29 0.50 9.26
N GLY A 37 -10.54 1.77 9.51
CA GLY A 37 -10.59 2.30 10.87
C GLY A 37 -10.62 3.81 10.89
N SER A 38 -10.99 4.40 12.02
CA SER A 38 -11.00 5.84 12.24
C SER A 38 -9.59 6.44 12.14
N ASN A 39 -9.51 7.78 12.05
CA ASN A 39 -8.22 8.48 12.13
C ASN A 39 -7.61 8.26 13.52
N GLY A 40 -6.31 7.94 13.55
CA GLY A 40 -5.61 7.61 14.79
C GLY A 40 -5.80 6.18 15.29
N ALA A 41 -6.58 5.33 14.61
CA ALA A 41 -6.76 3.92 15.00
C ALA A 41 -5.48 3.08 14.95
N GLY A 42 -4.41 3.56 14.27
CA GLY A 42 -3.14 2.84 14.14
C GLY A 42 -2.87 2.25 12.75
N LYS A 43 -3.72 2.54 11.76
CA LYS A 43 -3.61 1.98 10.38
C LYS A 43 -2.23 2.20 9.74
N THR A 44 -1.75 3.44 9.71
CA THR A 44 -0.41 3.76 9.19
C THR A 44 0.70 3.09 10.01
N THR A 45 0.48 2.83 11.30
CA THR A 45 1.44 2.08 12.12
C THR A 45 1.51 0.61 11.68
N VAL A 46 0.36 -0.01 11.37
CA VAL A 46 0.33 -1.36 10.77
C VAL A 46 1.10 -1.37 9.45
N ALA A 47 0.85 -0.40 8.53
CA ALA A 47 1.58 -0.27 7.27
C ALA A 47 3.09 -0.18 7.47
N ARG A 48 3.53 0.64 8.43
CA ARG A 48 4.96 0.85 8.74
C ARG A 48 5.62 -0.40 9.30
N VAL A 49 4.93 -1.13 10.18
CA VAL A 49 5.46 -2.42 10.69
C VAL A 49 5.52 -3.45 9.57
N ALA A 50 4.45 -3.60 8.79
CA ALA A 50 4.34 -4.54 7.68
C ALA A 50 5.36 -4.30 6.56
N SER A 51 5.92 -3.08 6.45
CA SER A 51 6.94 -2.70 5.46
C SER A 51 8.36 -2.57 6.03
N GLY A 52 8.55 -2.81 7.33
CA GLY A 52 9.85 -2.66 8.00
C GLY A 52 10.30 -1.21 8.22
N LEU A 53 9.37 -0.25 8.11
CA LEU A 53 9.61 1.17 8.45
C LEU A 53 9.58 1.42 9.96
N LEU A 54 8.92 0.54 10.70
CA LEU A 54 8.87 0.54 12.16
C LEU A 54 9.08 -0.89 12.66
N ALA A 55 10.03 -1.07 13.57
CA ALA A 55 10.19 -2.35 14.23
C ALA A 55 9.08 -2.56 15.27
N PRO A 56 8.46 -3.74 15.37
CA PRO A 56 7.51 -4.02 16.43
C PRO A 56 8.22 -4.07 17.79
N SER A 57 7.54 -3.66 18.87
CA SER A 57 8.04 -3.80 20.24
C SER A 57 7.83 -5.22 20.80
N SER A 58 6.85 -5.95 20.25
CA SER A 58 6.64 -7.39 20.47
C SER A 58 5.84 -8.00 19.33
N GLY A 59 5.72 -9.32 19.29
CA GLY A 59 5.13 -10.07 18.20
C GLY A 59 6.12 -10.32 17.07
N SER A 60 5.62 -10.79 15.93
CA SER A 60 6.46 -11.15 14.77
C SER A 60 5.87 -10.71 13.45
N VAL A 61 6.74 -10.50 12.46
CA VAL A 61 6.39 -10.22 11.08
C VAL A 61 7.10 -11.23 10.18
N THR A 62 6.34 -11.93 9.33
CA THR A 62 6.93 -12.85 8.35
C THR A 62 6.53 -12.47 6.93
N VAL A 63 7.42 -12.71 5.97
CA VAL A 63 7.18 -12.56 4.53
C VAL A 63 7.55 -13.89 3.86
N ASP A 64 6.60 -14.51 3.15
CA ASP A 64 6.75 -15.87 2.59
C ASP A 64 7.23 -16.90 3.62
N GLY A 65 6.85 -16.74 4.90
CA GLY A 65 7.27 -17.60 6.00
C GLY A 65 8.68 -17.31 6.55
N GLU A 66 9.44 -16.39 5.97
CA GLU A 66 10.73 -15.93 6.51
C GLU A 66 10.48 -14.87 7.60
N ASP A 67 11.14 -15.03 8.75
CA ASP A 67 11.06 -14.05 9.84
C ASP A 67 11.77 -12.74 9.46
N MET A 68 10.98 -11.67 9.40
CA MET A 68 11.42 -10.31 9.07
C MET A 68 11.34 -9.37 10.27
N THR A 69 11.06 -9.89 11.47
CA THR A 69 10.87 -9.10 12.69
C THR A 69 12.11 -8.24 12.99
N GLY A 70 11.91 -6.91 13.04
CA GLY A 70 13.00 -5.94 13.24
C GLY A 70 14.02 -5.85 12.10
N ALA A 71 13.78 -6.53 10.98
CA ALA A 71 14.64 -6.42 9.81
C ALA A 71 14.59 -5.02 9.20
N ARG A 72 15.68 -4.60 8.55
CA ARG A 72 15.76 -3.31 7.87
C ARG A 72 14.87 -3.28 6.63
N ILE A 73 14.26 -2.13 6.33
CA ILE A 73 13.33 -1.90 5.20
C ILE A 73 13.81 -2.47 3.86
N TYR A 74 15.11 -2.39 3.54
CA TYR A 74 15.62 -2.94 2.27
C TYR A 74 15.47 -4.45 2.16
N LYS A 75 15.39 -5.19 3.27
CA LYS A 75 15.12 -6.64 3.28
C LYS A 75 13.67 -6.91 2.89
N PHE A 76 12.72 -6.14 3.42
CA PHE A 76 11.32 -6.21 3.02
C PHE A 76 11.15 -5.94 1.52
N ALA A 77 11.80 -4.88 1.01
CA ALA A 77 11.76 -4.58 -0.42
C ALA A 77 12.33 -5.74 -1.27
N ARG A 78 13.45 -6.36 -0.84
CA ARG A 78 14.02 -7.54 -1.54
C ARG A 78 13.14 -8.78 -1.44
N ALA A 79 12.39 -8.94 -0.37
CA ALA A 79 11.41 -10.01 -0.21
C ALA A 79 10.14 -9.78 -1.07
N GLY A 80 10.01 -8.61 -1.72
CA GLY A 80 8.89 -8.29 -2.60
C GLY A 80 7.76 -7.51 -1.92
N VAL A 81 8.02 -6.89 -0.76
CA VAL A 81 7.07 -5.98 -0.10
C VAL A 81 7.30 -4.57 -0.61
N ALA A 82 6.28 -3.98 -1.20
CA ALA A 82 6.26 -2.59 -1.63
C ALA A 82 5.27 -1.78 -0.79
N HIS A 83 5.63 -0.57 -0.41
CA HIS A 83 4.78 0.32 0.35
C HIS A 83 4.58 1.63 -0.40
N ALA A 84 3.35 1.85 -0.85
CA ALA A 84 2.90 3.11 -1.40
C ALA A 84 2.39 3.99 -0.25
N VAL A 85 3.30 4.80 0.29
CA VAL A 85 3.03 5.67 1.43
C VAL A 85 2.14 6.85 1.05
N GLU A 86 1.40 7.37 2.02
CA GLU A 86 0.71 8.65 1.93
C GLU A 86 1.68 9.77 1.50
N GLY A 87 1.21 10.70 0.65
CA GLY A 87 1.97 11.88 0.23
C GLY A 87 2.55 11.80 -1.18
N ARG A 88 3.33 12.81 -1.53
CA ARG A 88 3.87 13.02 -2.89
C ARG A 88 5.38 12.83 -2.89
N SER A 89 5.84 11.58 -3.04
CA SER A 89 7.28 11.26 -3.07
C SER A 89 7.87 11.45 -4.48
N VAL A 90 7.80 12.67 -5.03
CA VAL A 90 8.34 12.99 -6.36
C VAL A 90 9.49 13.99 -6.28
N PHE A 91 10.45 13.87 -7.18
CA PHE A 91 11.49 14.89 -7.38
C PHE A 91 10.90 16.02 -8.21
N ALA A 92 10.43 17.08 -7.53
CA ALA A 92 9.64 18.14 -8.14
C ALA A 92 10.36 18.92 -9.26
N THR A 93 11.67 18.98 -9.22
CA THR A 93 12.52 19.68 -10.21
C THR A 93 12.88 18.83 -11.44
N LEU A 94 12.59 17.53 -11.42
CA LEU A 94 12.86 16.62 -12.52
C LEU A 94 11.61 16.40 -13.37
N ALA A 95 11.80 16.05 -14.64
CA ALA A 95 10.71 15.61 -15.51
C ALA A 95 10.08 14.29 -15.01
N VAL A 96 8.87 14.00 -15.45
CA VAL A 96 8.17 12.73 -15.15
C VAL A 96 9.04 11.52 -15.51
N GLU A 97 9.58 11.47 -16.73
CA GLU A 97 10.43 10.38 -17.20
C GLU A 97 11.74 10.26 -16.40
N GLU A 98 12.32 11.38 -15.97
CA GLU A 98 13.51 11.37 -15.13
C GLU A 98 13.24 10.80 -13.73
N ASN A 99 12.09 11.17 -13.14
CA ASN A 99 11.63 10.61 -11.86
C ASN A 99 11.52 9.08 -11.92
N LEU A 100 10.89 8.56 -12.98
CA LEU A 100 10.71 7.12 -13.21
C LEU A 100 12.06 6.44 -13.49
N THR A 101 12.86 7.03 -14.39
CA THR A 101 14.18 6.51 -14.77
C THR A 101 15.11 6.34 -13.58
N LEU A 102 15.16 7.31 -12.66
CA LEU A 102 15.97 7.22 -11.44
C LEU A 102 15.57 6.02 -10.57
N SER A 103 14.26 5.81 -10.40
CA SER A 103 13.76 4.69 -9.62
C SER A 103 14.09 3.35 -10.28
N PHE A 104 13.72 3.18 -11.55
CA PHE A 104 13.88 1.92 -12.27
C PHE A 104 15.33 1.54 -12.49
N ARG A 105 16.20 2.53 -12.76
CA ARG A 105 17.65 2.28 -12.92
C ARG A 105 18.29 1.73 -11.64
N ARG A 106 17.81 2.17 -10.47
CA ARG A 106 18.30 1.67 -9.18
C ARG A 106 17.92 0.21 -8.95
N VAL A 107 16.73 -0.21 -9.40
CA VAL A 107 16.18 -1.55 -9.14
C VAL A 107 16.55 -2.53 -10.26
N HIS A 108 16.35 -2.13 -11.52
CA HIS A 108 16.49 -3.01 -12.69
C HIS A 108 17.76 -2.77 -13.51
N GLY A 109 18.61 -1.85 -13.07
CA GLY A 109 19.80 -1.46 -13.84
C GLY A 109 19.45 -0.73 -15.15
N ARG A 110 20.46 -0.46 -15.99
CA ARG A 110 20.26 0.29 -17.25
C ARG A 110 19.33 -0.42 -18.24
N ALA A 111 19.49 -1.73 -18.37
CA ALA A 111 18.72 -2.54 -19.34
C ALA A 111 17.22 -2.60 -19.01
N GLY A 112 16.84 -2.55 -17.73
CA GLY A 112 15.47 -2.62 -17.29
C GLY A 112 14.71 -1.30 -17.36
N VAL A 113 15.38 -0.15 -17.59
CA VAL A 113 14.69 1.16 -17.56
C VAL A 113 13.61 1.27 -18.64
N LYS A 114 13.93 0.92 -19.89
CA LYS A 114 12.98 1.07 -21.00
C LYS A 114 11.72 0.22 -20.82
N PRO A 115 11.79 -1.09 -20.53
CA PRO A 115 10.60 -1.89 -20.24
C PRO A 115 9.80 -1.35 -19.06
N SER A 116 10.46 -0.89 -18.00
CA SER A 116 9.78 -0.32 -16.83
C SER A 116 9.07 1.00 -17.13
N LEU A 117 9.63 1.85 -18.00
CA LEU A 117 8.96 3.06 -18.46
C LEU A 117 7.71 2.74 -19.30
N GLU A 118 7.82 1.79 -20.22
CA GLU A 118 6.69 1.30 -21.03
C GLU A 118 5.58 0.80 -20.10
N ARG A 119 5.93 -0.03 -19.13
CA ARG A 119 4.98 -0.54 -18.13
C ARG A 119 4.33 0.57 -17.29
N ALA A 120 5.10 1.57 -16.86
CA ALA A 120 4.59 2.72 -16.11
C ALA A 120 3.56 3.51 -16.93
N TYR A 121 3.79 3.67 -18.23
CA TYR A 121 2.89 4.40 -19.12
C TYR A 121 1.66 3.58 -19.50
N GLU A 122 1.73 2.25 -19.48
CA GLU A 122 0.57 1.36 -19.61
C GLU A 122 -0.34 1.43 -18.37
N LEU A 123 0.25 1.42 -17.16
CA LEU A 123 -0.48 1.55 -15.90
C LEU A 123 -1.06 2.95 -15.70
N PHE A 124 -0.31 3.98 -16.11
CA PHE A 124 -0.67 5.38 -15.94
C PHE A 124 -0.48 6.16 -17.26
N PRO A 125 -1.41 6.07 -18.21
CA PRO A 125 -1.28 6.70 -19.55
C PRO A 125 -1.07 8.21 -19.50
N VAL A 126 -1.57 8.89 -18.46
CA VAL A 126 -1.36 10.33 -18.25
C VAL A 126 0.13 10.66 -18.10
N LEU A 127 0.92 9.81 -17.45
CA LEU A 127 2.35 10.03 -17.29
C LEU A 127 3.10 9.93 -18.63
N GLY A 128 2.67 9.02 -19.51
CA GLY A 128 3.21 8.90 -20.86
C GLY A 128 2.97 10.15 -21.72
N ARG A 129 1.78 10.76 -21.61
CA ARG A 129 1.46 12.03 -22.29
C ARG A 129 2.25 13.22 -21.75
N ARG A 130 2.68 13.17 -20.49
CA ARG A 130 3.36 14.24 -19.76
C ARG A 130 4.84 13.95 -19.46
N ARG A 131 5.45 12.95 -20.13
CA ARG A 131 6.79 12.44 -19.80
C ARG A 131 7.88 13.51 -19.70
N GLY A 132 7.82 14.55 -20.52
CA GLY A 132 8.76 15.68 -20.51
C GLY A 132 8.39 16.81 -19.56
N GLN A 133 7.21 16.75 -18.90
CA GLN A 133 6.76 17.81 -18.00
C GLN A 133 7.48 17.72 -16.65
N ILE A 134 7.83 18.87 -16.07
CA ILE A 134 8.43 18.96 -14.73
C ILE A 134 7.43 18.50 -13.69
N ALA A 135 7.80 17.52 -12.84
CA ALA A 135 6.89 16.86 -11.91
C ALA A 135 6.24 17.82 -10.90
N GLY A 136 6.94 18.89 -10.50
CA GLY A 136 6.37 19.90 -9.62
C GLY A 136 5.22 20.71 -10.21
N THR A 137 5.05 20.70 -11.55
CA THR A 137 3.98 21.41 -12.26
C THR A 137 2.75 20.53 -12.55
N LEU A 138 2.81 19.25 -12.21
CA LEU A 138 1.69 18.32 -12.31
C LEU A 138 0.60 18.66 -11.27
N SER A 139 -0.64 18.30 -11.59
CA SER A 139 -1.71 18.30 -10.58
C SER A 139 -1.38 17.36 -9.42
N GLY A 140 -2.04 17.55 -8.27
CA GLY A 140 -1.85 16.69 -7.10
C GLY A 140 -2.08 15.21 -7.39
N GLY A 141 -3.12 14.89 -8.18
CA GLY A 141 -3.43 13.52 -8.61
C GLY A 141 -2.36 12.94 -9.52
N GLU A 142 -1.86 13.71 -10.50
CA GLU A 142 -0.79 13.26 -11.40
C GLU A 142 0.54 13.05 -10.66
N GLN A 143 0.86 13.89 -9.67
CA GLN A 143 2.03 13.67 -8.79
C GLN A 143 1.87 12.39 -7.97
N ARG A 144 0.65 12.09 -7.51
CA ARG A 144 0.34 10.84 -6.81
C ARG A 144 0.54 9.64 -7.73
N MET A 145 -0.02 9.68 -8.95
CA MET A 145 0.18 8.63 -9.95
C MET A 145 1.67 8.40 -10.26
N LEU A 146 2.46 9.48 -10.37
CA LEU A 146 3.91 9.39 -10.58
C LEU A 146 4.61 8.70 -9.40
N SER A 147 4.21 9.02 -8.16
CA SER A 147 4.73 8.34 -6.96
C SER A 147 4.39 6.85 -6.96
N LEU A 148 3.15 6.51 -7.32
CA LEU A 148 2.66 5.12 -7.37
C LEU A 148 3.32 4.31 -8.48
N ALA A 149 3.50 4.89 -9.66
CA ALA A 149 4.15 4.23 -10.79
C ALA A 149 5.56 3.72 -10.44
N ARG A 150 6.28 4.45 -9.57
CA ARG A 150 7.62 4.05 -9.10
C ARG A 150 7.62 2.79 -8.25
N VAL A 151 6.50 2.46 -7.64
CA VAL A 151 6.34 1.32 -6.73
C VAL A 151 5.65 0.15 -7.44
N MET A 152 4.65 0.43 -8.26
CA MET A 152 3.77 -0.58 -8.86
C MET A 152 4.39 -1.29 -10.08
N VAL A 153 5.34 -0.66 -10.77
CA VAL A 153 5.99 -1.26 -11.95
C VAL A 153 6.78 -2.53 -11.63
N GLU A 154 7.23 -2.67 -10.39
CA GLU A 154 8.04 -3.82 -9.95
C GLU A 154 7.23 -5.12 -9.77
N VAL A 155 5.89 -5.07 -9.91
CA VAL A 155 4.96 -6.17 -9.63
C VAL A 155 5.34 -6.85 -8.30
N PRO A 156 5.17 -6.15 -7.18
CA PRO A 156 5.57 -6.67 -5.89
C PRO A 156 4.71 -7.90 -5.51
N LYS A 157 5.24 -8.79 -4.66
CA LYS A 157 4.44 -9.88 -4.10
C LYS A 157 3.32 -9.36 -3.22
N VAL A 158 3.61 -8.31 -2.44
CA VAL A 158 2.65 -7.57 -1.61
C VAL A 158 2.81 -6.08 -1.83
N LEU A 159 1.73 -5.40 -2.15
CA LEU A 159 1.62 -3.95 -2.16
C LEU A 159 0.81 -3.48 -0.96
N ILE A 160 1.42 -2.68 -0.11
CA ILE A 160 0.75 -1.95 0.97
C ILE A 160 0.34 -0.59 0.42
N ALA A 161 -0.96 -0.38 0.28
CA ALA A 161 -1.60 0.82 -0.26
C ALA A 161 -2.14 1.66 0.91
N ASP A 162 -1.37 2.67 1.37
CA ASP A 162 -1.69 3.43 2.59
C ASP A 162 -2.33 4.78 2.22
N GLU A 163 -3.65 4.88 2.44
CA GLU A 163 -4.51 6.06 2.19
C GLU A 163 -4.29 6.69 0.80
N LEU A 164 -4.32 5.84 -0.24
CA LEU A 164 -4.02 6.28 -1.61
C LEU A 164 -5.09 7.20 -2.20
N SER A 165 -6.35 7.07 -1.75
CA SER A 165 -7.49 7.86 -2.23
C SER A 165 -7.55 9.27 -1.63
N LEU A 166 -6.84 9.52 -0.53
CA LEU A 166 -6.96 10.76 0.24
C LEU A 166 -6.60 11.99 -0.60
N GLY A 167 -7.56 12.93 -0.70
CA GLY A 167 -7.38 14.21 -1.40
C GLY A 167 -7.35 14.12 -2.92
N LEU A 168 -7.74 12.98 -3.50
CA LEU A 168 -7.89 12.80 -4.94
C LEU A 168 -9.32 13.07 -5.40
N ALA A 169 -9.47 13.54 -6.65
CA ALA A 169 -10.78 13.62 -7.29
C ALA A 169 -11.34 12.20 -7.55
N PRO A 170 -12.68 12.00 -7.50
CA PRO A 170 -13.29 10.68 -7.67
C PRO A 170 -12.81 9.91 -8.91
N VAL A 171 -12.73 10.56 -10.06
CA VAL A 171 -12.23 9.95 -11.31
C VAL A 171 -10.80 9.40 -11.16
N ILE A 172 -9.94 10.08 -10.42
CA ILE A 172 -8.56 9.63 -10.17
C ILE A 172 -8.55 8.45 -9.20
N VAL A 173 -9.46 8.41 -8.24
CA VAL A 173 -9.63 7.28 -7.33
C VAL A 173 -10.07 6.04 -8.12
N ASP A 174 -11.03 6.18 -9.04
CA ASP A 174 -11.49 5.08 -9.90
C ASP A 174 -10.33 4.50 -10.74
N GLU A 175 -9.55 5.37 -11.43
CA GLU A 175 -8.37 4.95 -12.21
C GLU A 175 -7.31 4.24 -11.33
N LEU A 176 -7.14 4.70 -10.10
CA LEU A 176 -6.22 4.08 -9.14
C LEU A 176 -6.68 2.67 -8.77
N TYR A 177 -7.96 2.48 -8.41
CA TYR A 177 -8.49 1.17 -8.05
C TYR A 177 -8.56 0.20 -9.23
N GLU A 178 -8.79 0.69 -10.46
CA GLU A 178 -8.60 -0.12 -11.68
C GLU A 178 -7.15 -0.61 -11.80
N THR A 179 -6.17 0.26 -11.52
CA THR A 179 -4.75 -0.12 -11.53
C THR A 179 -4.43 -1.16 -10.46
N LEU A 180 -4.96 -1.02 -9.23
CA LEU A 180 -4.80 -2.01 -8.16
C LEU A 180 -5.42 -3.37 -8.55
N THR A 181 -6.60 -3.34 -9.20
CA THR A 181 -7.27 -4.54 -9.72
C THR A 181 -6.40 -5.25 -10.76
N ARG A 182 -5.77 -4.51 -11.68
CA ARG A 182 -4.84 -5.09 -12.66
C ARG A 182 -3.63 -5.74 -12.00
N LEU A 183 -2.99 -5.07 -11.04
CA LEU A 183 -1.85 -5.63 -10.29
C LEU A 183 -2.23 -6.90 -9.54
N ARG A 184 -3.43 -6.94 -8.95
CA ARG A 184 -3.95 -8.14 -8.31
C ARG A 184 -4.12 -9.29 -9.30
N THR A 185 -4.70 -9.04 -10.49
CA THR A 185 -4.85 -10.07 -11.53
C THR A 185 -3.51 -10.58 -12.06
N GLU A 186 -2.44 -9.79 -11.93
CA GLU A 186 -1.06 -10.16 -12.25
C GLU A 186 -0.35 -10.92 -11.11
N GLY A 187 -1.04 -11.16 -9.98
CA GLY A 187 -0.55 -11.96 -8.86
C GLY A 187 -0.03 -11.17 -7.66
N THR A 188 -0.11 -9.83 -7.67
CA THR A 188 0.21 -9.01 -6.49
C THR A 188 -0.87 -9.16 -5.43
N SER A 189 -0.47 -9.48 -4.19
CA SER A 189 -1.35 -9.42 -3.03
C SER A 189 -1.45 -8.00 -2.51
N LEU A 190 -2.60 -7.61 -1.93
CA LEU A 190 -2.84 -6.23 -1.54
C LEU A 190 -3.16 -6.12 -0.03
N LEU A 191 -2.52 -5.17 0.64
CA LEU A 191 -2.99 -4.61 1.91
C LEU A 191 -3.47 -3.19 1.63
N ILE A 192 -4.79 -3.00 1.60
CA ILE A 192 -5.43 -1.72 1.29
C ILE A 192 -5.82 -1.07 2.61
N ILE A 193 -5.18 0.04 2.93
CA ILE A 193 -5.44 0.80 4.15
C ILE A 193 -6.17 2.08 3.76
N GLU A 194 -7.41 2.21 4.21
CA GLU A 194 -8.27 3.31 3.82
C GLU A 194 -9.17 3.79 4.98
N GLN A 195 -9.56 5.04 4.89
CA GLN A 195 -10.62 5.62 5.71
C GLN A 195 -11.97 5.53 5.00
N GLN A 196 -11.98 5.79 3.68
CA GLN A 196 -13.18 5.65 2.85
C GLN A 196 -13.28 4.21 2.35
N VAL A 197 -14.30 3.50 2.84
CA VAL A 197 -14.35 2.03 2.72
C VAL A 197 -14.93 1.50 1.41
N SER A 198 -15.68 2.31 0.64
CA SER A 198 -16.45 1.82 -0.52
C SER A 198 -15.59 1.14 -1.58
N HIS A 199 -14.51 1.79 -2.02
CA HIS A 199 -13.61 1.22 -3.02
C HIS A 199 -12.78 0.06 -2.47
N ALA A 200 -12.31 0.19 -1.22
CA ALA A 200 -11.55 -0.87 -0.55
C ALA A 200 -12.37 -2.15 -0.42
N LEU A 201 -13.65 -2.05 0.00
CA LEU A 201 -14.58 -3.19 0.11
C LEU A 201 -14.91 -3.84 -1.23
N ALA A 202 -14.90 -3.06 -2.33
CA ALA A 202 -15.17 -3.61 -3.66
C ALA A 202 -14.01 -4.47 -4.20
N LEU A 203 -12.78 -4.20 -3.76
CA LEU A 203 -11.58 -4.91 -4.21
C LEU A 203 -11.12 -6.00 -3.24
N ALA A 204 -11.42 -5.86 -1.94
CA ALA A 204 -10.94 -6.77 -0.90
C ALA A 204 -11.73 -8.11 -0.86
N ASP A 205 -11.01 -9.19 -0.55
CA ASP A 205 -11.59 -10.48 -0.19
C ASP A 205 -11.99 -10.49 1.28
N ARG A 206 -11.11 -9.97 2.14
CA ARG A 206 -11.34 -9.85 3.58
C ARG A 206 -11.10 -8.43 4.06
N VAL A 207 -11.75 -8.12 5.18
CA VAL A 207 -11.66 -6.81 5.82
C VAL A 207 -11.29 -6.99 7.28
N ALA A 208 -10.34 -6.18 7.74
CA ALA A 208 -10.01 -6.01 9.15
C ALA A 208 -10.44 -4.61 9.61
N ILE A 209 -11.14 -4.52 10.73
CA ILE A 209 -11.48 -3.24 11.37
C ILE A 209 -10.48 -3.01 12.50
N LEU A 210 -9.73 -1.92 12.40
CA LEU A 210 -8.79 -1.49 13.44
C LEU A 210 -9.44 -0.41 14.28
N ASP A 211 -9.47 -0.64 15.59
CA ASP A 211 -9.95 0.31 16.57
C ASP A 211 -8.95 0.44 17.73
N HIS A 212 -8.50 1.66 18.01
CA HIS A 212 -7.55 1.97 19.09
C HIS A 212 -6.35 1.01 19.16
N GLY A 213 -5.77 0.69 18.00
CA GLY A 213 -4.60 -0.19 17.90
C GLY A 213 -4.87 -1.69 18.02
N ASN A 214 -6.13 -2.11 18.03
CA ASN A 214 -6.56 -3.51 18.07
C ASN A 214 -7.39 -3.86 16.83
N VAL A 215 -7.30 -5.10 16.34
CA VAL A 215 -8.24 -5.63 15.35
C VAL A 215 -9.52 -6.01 16.09
N SER A 216 -10.57 -5.20 15.93
CA SER A 216 -11.86 -5.41 16.58
C SER A 216 -12.76 -6.38 15.81
N TRP A 217 -12.53 -6.50 14.49
CA TRP A 217 -13.24 -7.44 13.62
C TRP A 217 -12.36 -7.84 12.43
N LEU A 218 -12.49 -9.10 11.99
CA LEU A 218 -11.85 -9.64 10.80
C LEU A 218 -12.77 -10.68 10.17
N GLY A 219 -13.12 -10.51 8.91
CA GLY A 219 -14.03 -11.41 8.19
C GLY A 219 -14.07 -11.14 6.69
N ASP A 220 -14.97 -11.83 5.99
CA ASP A 220 -15.13 -11.69 4.55
C ASP A 220 -15.71 -10.32 4.16
N SER A 221 -15.32 -9.79 3.00
CA SER A 221 -15.79 -8.47 2.55
C SER A 221 -17.30 -8.42 2.34
N SER A 222 -17.95 -9.56 2.06
CA SER A 222 -19.41 -9.67 1.94
C SER A 222 -20.14 -9.35 3.25
N GLU A 223 -19.55 -9.69 4.38
CA GLU A 223 -20.11 -9.44 5.72
C GLU A 223 -19.71 -8.05 6.25
N ALA A 224 -18.58 -7.54 5.78
CA ALA A 224 -17.98 -6.31 6.26
C ALA A 224 -18.88 -5.07 6.10
N LYS A 225 -19.70 -5.00 5.04
CA LYS A 225 -20.56 -3.84 4.76
C LYS A 225 -21.50 -3.49 5.92
N ALA A 226 -22.12 -4.49 6.52
CA ALA A 226 -23.02 -4.29 7.66
C ALA A 226 -22.26 -3.85 8.91
N VAL A 227 -21.10 -4.48 9.17
CA VAL A 227 -20.29 -4.20 10.36
C VAL A 227 -19.64 -2.81 10.27
N VAL A 228 -19.13 -2.44 9.11
CA VAL A 228 -18.52 -1.13 8.86
C VAL A 228 -19.56 0.00 8.99
N HIS A 229 -20.76 -0.19 8.42
CA HIS A 229 -21.85 0.78 8.57
C HIS A 229 -22.20 1.01 10.05
N GLN A 230 -22.31 -0.05 10.84
CA GLN A 230 -22.54 0.05 12.27
C GLN A 230 -21.38 0.72 13.05
N ALA A 231 -20.14 0.49 12.64
CA ALA A 231 -18.95 0.98 13.35
C ALA A 231 -18.64 2.46 13.05
N PHE A 232 -18.94 2.95 11.83
CA PHE A 232 -18.49 4.28 11.36
C PHE A 232 -19.61 5.24 10.97
N GLU A 233 -20.83 4.77 10.79
CA GLU A 233 -22.02 5.59 10.52
C GLU A 233 -23.08 5.30 11.61
N PRO A 234 -22.92 5.84 12.83
CA PRO A 234 -23.98 5.77 13.83
C PRO A 234 -25.22 6.52 13.32
N ALA A 235 -26.39 5.92 13.52
CA ALA A 235 -27.70 6.42 13.10
C ALA A 235 -28.01 7.83 13.65
#